data_2df44d300850108692293aebe39e32f4
#
_entry.id   2df44d300850108692293aebe39e32f4
#
_cell.length_a   1.000
_cell.length_b   1.000
_cell.length_c   1.000
_cell.angle_alpha   90.00
_cell.angle_beta   90.00
_cell.angle_gamma   90.00
#
_symmetry.space_group_name_H-M   'P 1'
#
loop_
_entity.id
_entity.type
_entity.pdbx_description
1 polymer ?
#
loop_
_entity_poly.entity_id
_entity_poly.type
_entity_poly.pdbx_seq_one_letter_code
_entity_poly.pdbx_strand_id
1 'polypeptide(L)'
;MPLLHVSRPSFLSPRLATVAAVVLLVIAGCSKNDAPAGAGAGGGGGGGARPAPEVGVIVATPGDVGLVTELPGRLEASRVAQVRARAAGILLKREFREGSDVKAGQLLFRIDPAPLVAATQNAQAALARSEANAAQAKALADRYKPLVEANAVSKQEYVNAVASQKTAEADVAASRAALQTAKINQGYADVTSPISGRIGRALVTEGALVGQGDATELAVVQQINPLYVNFTQSASDVLKLRRAVAAGQYKRAGGEDAASIRLAVSYTHLTLPTKA
;
A
#
# COMPACT_ATOMS: atom_id res chain seq x y z
N MET A 1 29.20 39.43 -0.19
CA MET A 1 30.62 39.69 0.16
C MET A 1 30.97 38.88 1.39
N PRO A 2 32.14 38.20 1.45
CA PRO A 2 33.08 37.84 0.40
C PRO A 2 33.25 36.33 0.17
N LEU A 3 33.78 36.04 -0.99
CA LEU A 3 34.37 34.79 -1.46
C LEU A 3 35.58 34.34 -0.62
N LEU A 4 35.70 33.05 -0.35
CA LEU A 4 36.99 32.44 -0.03
C LEU A 4 37.20 31.22 -0.90
N HIS A 5 38.12 31.37 -1.77
CA HIS A 5 38.77 30.45 -2.69
C HIS A 5 39.82 29.67 -1.88
N VAL A 6 39.77 28.33 -1.87
CA VAL A 6 40.94 27.52 -1.46
C VAL A 6 41.17 26.40 -2.46
N SER A 7 42.38 26.42 -2.95
CA SER A 7 43.04 25.61 -3.96
C SER A 7 43.21 24.14 -3.58
N ARG A 8 43.23 23.30 -4.62
CA ARG A 8 43.72 21.89 -4.64
C ARG A 8 45.19 21.76 -4.26
N PRO A 9 45.59 20.57 -3.79
CA PRO A 9 46.72 19.91 -4.36
C PRO A 9 46.39 18.49 -4.87
N SER A 10 46.86 18.23 -6.06
CA SER A 10 46.99 16.98 -6.76
C SER A 10 48.04 16.08 -6.10
N PHE A 11 47.63 14.90 -5.63
CA PHE A 11 48.60 13.81 -5.31
C PHE A 11 48.50 12.74 -6.40
N LEU A 12 49.52 12.71 -7.26
CA LEU A 12 49.81 11.61 -8.14
C LEU A 12 50.31 10.42 -7.29
N SER A 13 49.66 9.28 -7.38
CA SER A 13 50.05 8.05 -6.71
C SER A 13 51.12 7.28 -7.56
N PRO A 14 52.17 6.75 -6.94
CA PRO A 14 53.30 6.11 -7.63
C PRO A 14 53.06 4.65 -8.07
N ARG A 15 51.81 4.25 -8.33
CA ARG A 15 51.46 2.87 -8.73
C ARG A 15 51.39 2.62 -10.25
N LEU A 16 51.57 3.63 -11.08
CA LEU A 16 51.56 3.49 -12.54
C LEU A 16 52.96 3.16 -13.17
N ALA A 17 54.03 3.28 -12.40
CA ALA A 17 55.39 3.02 -12.92
C ALA A 17 55.82 1.54 -12.92
N THR A 18 55.13 0.69 -12.18
CA THR A 18 55.51 -0.75 -12.08
C THR A 18 54.83 -1.67 -13.09
N VAL A 19 53.77 -1.23 -13.77
CA VAL A 19 53.08 -2.05 -14.79
C VAL A 19 53.73 -1.95 -16.17
N ALA A 20 54.46 -0.86 -16.47
CA ALA A 20 55.17 -0.70 -17.75
C ALA A 20 56.45 -1.53 -17.89
N ALA A 21 57.06 -1.96 -16.78
CA ALA A 21 58.31 -2.74 -16.80
C ALA A 21 58.09 -4.24 -17.00
N VAL A 22 56.91 -4.80 -16.77
CA VAL A 22 56.62 -6.24 -16.90
C VAL A 22 56.16 -6.61 -18.33
N VAL A 23 55.67 -5.66 -19.12
CA VAL A 23 55.20 -5.95 -20.49
C VAL A 23 56.34 -6.00 -21.53
N LEU A 24 57.55 -5.49 -21.22
CA LEU A 24 58.67 -5.44 -22.15
C LEU A 24 59.57 -6.69 -22.12
N LEU A 25 59.34 -7.67 -21.26
CA LEU A 25 60.22 -8.86 -21.09
C LEU A 25 59.63 -10.13 -21.73
N VAL A 26 58.56 -10.09 -22.45
CA VAL A 26 57.89 -11.29 -23.03
C VAL A 26 58.07 -11.40 -24.56
N ILE A 27 58.75 -10.45 -25.21
CA ILE A 27 58.88 -10.44 -26.71
C ILE A 27 60.27 -10.90 -27.24
N ALA A 28 61.10 -11.50 -26.41
CA ALA A 28 62.43 -12.00 -26.89
C ALA A 28 62.50 -13.52 -26.70
N GLY A 29 61.96 -14.29 -27.65
CA GLY A 29 62.02 -15.74 -27.57
C GLY A 29 61.52 -16.48 -28.81
N CYS A 30 61.88 -16.11 -29.99
CA CYS A 30 61.78 -16.97 -31.18
C CYS A 30 63.16 -17.10 -31.86
N SER A 31 63.88 -18.14 -31.47
CA SER A 31 65.07 -18.55 -32.19
C SER A 31 64.71 -19.74 -33.06
N LYS A 32 64.97 -19.55 -34.35
CA LYS A 32 65.01 -20.54 -35.43
C LYS A 32 66.11 -21.56 -35.18
N ASN A 33 65.84 -22.84 -35.33
CA ASN A 33 66.84 -23.83 -35.57
C ASN A 33 66.52 -24.58 -36.86
N ASP A 34 67.39 -24.40 -37.83
CA ASP A 34 67.44 -25.11 -39.10
C ASP A 34 67.97 -26.54 -38.88
N ALA A 35 67.38 -27.46 -39.65
CA ALA A 35 67.74 -28.88 -39.73
C ALA A 35 68.99 -29.14 -40.62
N PRO A 36 69.57 -30.30 -40.52
CA PRO A 36 70.18 -30.87 -41.72
C PRO A 36 69.51 -32.18 -42.18
N ALA A 37 69.47 -32.32 -43.47
CA ALA A 37 68.96 -33.43 -44.22
C ALA A 37 69.82 -34.68 -44.03
N GLY A 38 69.17 -35.84 -43.84
CA GLY A 38 69.76 -37.17 -43.92
C GLY A 38 68.87 -38.09 -44.74
N ALA A 39 69.34 -38.52 -45.89
CA ALA A 39 68.70 -39.46 -46.78
C ALA A 39 68.73 -40.89 -46.21
N GLY A 40 67.63 -41.60 -46.33
CA GLY A 40 67.50 -43.02 -46.00
C GLY A 40 66.28 -43.61 -46.70
N ALA A 41 66.61 -44.45 -47.69
CA ALA A 41 65.64 -45.13 -48.56
C ALA A 41 64.96 -46.33 -47.87
N GLY A 42 63.73 -46.62 -48.28
CA GLY A 42 63.25 -47.99 -48.39
C GLY A 42 62.13 -48.41 -47.48
N GLY A 43 61.02 -48.84 -48.00
CA GLY A 43 60.06 -49.74 -47.38
C GLY A 43 58.62 -49.39 -47.62
N GLY A 44 58.04 -49.95 -48.66
CA GLY A 44 56.57 -49.88 -48.90
C GLY A 44 55.80 -50.56 -47.80
N GLY A 45 54.74 -49.96 -47.39
CA GLY A 45 53.73 -50.50 -46.48
C GLY A 45 52.43 -49.79 -46.67
N GLY A 46 51.45 -50.50 -47.17
CA GLY A 46 50.13 -50.06 -47.51
C GLY A 46 49.51 -49.21 -46.38
N GLY A 47 49.30 -47.96 -46.69
CA GLY A 47 48.59 -47.07 -45.83
C GLY A 47 47.08 -47.41 -45.84
N GLY A 48 46.65 -48.28 -44.94
CA GLY A 48 45.28 -48.39 -44.60
C GLY A 48 44.80 -47.04 -44.06
N ALA A 49 43.90 -46.40 -44.76
CA ALA A 49 43.24 -45.16 -44.26
C ALA A 49 42.71 -45.42 -42.86
N ARG A 50 43.24 -44.73 -41.87
CA ARG A 50 42.70 -44.76 -40.53
C ARG A 50 41.24 -44.37 -40.62
N PRO A 51 40.28 -45.20 -40.08
CA PRO A 51 38.92 -44.80 -40.06
C PRO A 51 38.80 -43.42 -39.42
N ALA A 52 38.03 -42.55 -40.07
CA ALA A 52 37.77 -41.22 -39.50
C ALA A 52 37.18 -41.37 -38.07
N PRO A 53 37.69 -40.58 -37.13
CA PRO A 53 37.15 -40.65 -35.77
C PRO A 53 35.65 -40.36 -35.80
N GLU A 54 34.86 -41.23 -35.12
CA GLU A 54 33.46 -40.98 -34.90
C GLU A 54 33.33 -39.75 -34.00
N VAL A 55 32.73 -38.68 -34.51
CA VAL A 55 32.45 -37.47 -33.75
C VAL A 55 30.94 -37.42 -33.52
N GLY A 56 30.54 -37.33 -32.28
CA GLY A 56 29.15 -37.06 -31.93
C GLY A 56 28.79 -35.63 -32.32
N VAL A 57 27.83 -35.48 -33.22
CA VAL A 57 27.27 -34.16 -33.59
C VAL A 57 25.91 -33.96 -32.93
N ILE A 58 25.73 -32.81 -32.27
CA ILE A 58 24.45 -32.37 -31.79
C ILE A 58 23.89 -31.37 -32.81
N VAL A 59 22.74 -31.68 -33.37
CA VAL A 59 22.07 -30.75 -34.27
C VAL A 59 21.33 -29.71 -33.39
N ALA A 60 21.84 -28.48 -33.38
CA ALA A 60 21.19 -27.36 -32.71
C ALA A 60 20.01 -26.88 -33.58
N THR A 61 18.81 -27.04 -33.08
CA THR A 61 17.62 -26.44 -33.69
C THR A 61 17.41 -25.04 -33.14
N PRO A 62 17.20 -24.02 -33.97
CA PRO A 62 16.87 -22.69 -33.50
C PRO A 62 15.51 -22.73 -32.83
N GLY A 63 15.41 -22.19 -31.61
CA GLY A 63 14.18 -22.07 -30.85
C GLY A 63 13.98 -20.63 -30.38
N ASP A 64 12.72 -20.29 -30.07
CA ASP A 64 12.40 -18.97 -29.52
C ASP A 64 12.96 -18.86 -28.09
N VAL A 65 13.77 -17.84 -27.83
CA VAL A 65 14.32 -17.54 -26.52
C VAL A 65 13.59 -16.32 -25.95
N GLY A 66 13.00 -16.48 -24.77
CA GLY A 66 12.34 -15.37 -24.09
C GLY A 66 13.34 -14.30 -23.63
N LEU A 67 13.08 -13.05 -23.96
CA LEU A 67 13.86 -11.92 -23.42
C LEU A 67 13.45 -11.68 -21.96
N VAL A 68 14.39 -11.89 -21.04
CA VAL A 68 14.23 -11.60 -19.60
C VAL A 68 15.04 -10.36 -19.26
N THR A 69 14.40 -9.37 -18.67
CA THR A 69 15.04 -8.15 -18.19
C THR A 69 14.81 -8.03 -16.70
N GLU A 70 15.89 -7.90 -15.93
CA GLU A 70 15.79 -7.64 -14.49
C GLU A 70 15.71 -6.14 -14.23
N LEU A 71 14.66 -5.73 -13.51
CA LEU A 71 14.40 -4.33 -13.18
C LEU A 71 14.28 -4.18 -11.65
N PRO A 72 14.91 -3.14 -11.07
CA PRO A 72 14.68 -2.83 -9.66
C PRO A 72 13.23 -2.34 -9.48
N GLY A 73 12.52 -2.92 -8.52
CA GLY A 73 11.13 -2.58 -8.25
C GLY A 73 10.84 -2.47 -6.76
N ARG A 74 9.72 -1.83 -6.43
CA ARG A 74 9.16 -1.73 -5.08
C ARG A 74 7.74 -2.23 -5.08
N LEU A 75 7.40 -2.96 -4.02
CA LEU A 75 6.03 -3.36 -3.75
C LEU A 75 5.31 -2.27 -2.98
N GLU A 76 4.10 -1.95 -3.40
CA GLU A 76 3.25 -0.96 -2.76
C GLU A 76 1.87 -1.56 -2.52
N ALA A 77 1.30 -1.27 -1.35
CA ALA A 77 -0.05 -1.70 -1.02
C ALA A 77 -1.06 -1.06 -1.97
N SER A 78 -2.03 -1.84 -2.46
CA SER A 78 -3.08 -1.32 -3.35
C SER A 78 -3.98 -0.28 -2.67
N ARG A 79 -4.14 -0.37 -1.35
CA ARG A 79 -4.88 0.59 -0.51
C ARG A 79 -4.18 0.72 0.84
N VAL A 80 -4.08 1.95 1.31
CA VAL A 80 -3.54 2.28 2.64
C VAL A 80 -4.59 3.10 3.38
N ALA A 81 -4.96 2.67 4.57
CA ALA A 81 -5.90 3.38 5.42
C ALA A 81 -5.24 3.70 6.77
N GLN A 82 -5.18 4.97 7.08
CA GLN A 82 -4.79 5.45 8.41
C GLN A 82 -6.00 5.34 9.34
N VAL A 83 -5.88 4.55 10.38
CA VAL A 83 -6.88 4.44 11.44
C VAL A 83 -6.63 5.55 12.43
N ARG A 84 -7.59 6.48 12.56
CA ARG A 84 -7.47 7.65 13.43
C ARG A 84 -8.58 7.68 14.47
N ALA A 85 -8.29 8.21 15.66
CA ALA A 85 -9.28 8.45 16.70
C ALA A 85 -10.28 9.52 16.23
N ARG A 86 -11.57 9.20 16.29
CA ARG A 86 -12.68 10.12 15.96
C ARG A 86 -13.37 10.69 17.20
N ALA A 87 -13.22 10.02 18.34
CA ALA A 87 -13.65 10.50 19.66
C ALA A 87 -12.45 10.81 20.53
N ALA A 88 -12.59 11.83 21.38
CA ALA A 88 -11.58 12.14 22.40
C ALA A 88 -11.79 11.26 23.63
N GLY A 89 -10.71 10.73 24.18
CA GLY A 89 -10.74 9.92 25.41
C GLY A 89 -9.45 9.13 25.62
N ILE A 90 -9.44 8.35 26.69
CA ILE A 90 -8.32 7.46 27.03
C ILE A 90 -8.47 6.16 26.24
N LEU A 91 -7.38 5.72 25.61
CA LEU A 91 -7.33 4.43 24.94
C LEU A 91 -7.29 3.32 26.00
N LEU A 92 -8.37 2.52 26.11
CA LEU A 92 -8.47 1.47 27.11
C LEU A 92 -7.76 0.20 26.68
N LYS A 93 -7.98 -0.24 25.44
CA LYS A 93 -7.51 -1.54 24.98
C LYS A 93 -7.30 -1.61 23.48
N ARG A 94 -6.30 -2.40 23.08
CA ARG A 94 -6.06 -2.83 21.71
C ARG A 94 -6.60 -4.26 21.53
N GLU A 95 -7.47 -4.46 20.54
CA GLU A 95 -8.17 -5.74 20.30
C GLU A 95 -7.58 -6.54 19.13
N PHE A 96 -6.41 -6.17 18.62
CA PHE A 96 -5.73 -6.86 17.52
C PHE A 96 -4.28 -7.21 17.85
N ARG A 97 -3.73 -8.15 17.11
CA ARG A 97 -2.30 -8.47 17.12
C ARG A 97 -1.60 -7.69 16.00
N GLU A 98 -0.50 -7.03 16.31
CA GLU A 98 0.31 -6.32 15.34
C GLU A 98 0.82 -7.24 14.23
N GLY A 99 0.80 -6.76 12.99
CA GLY A 99 1.18 -7.56 11.82
C GLY A 99 0.17 -8.62 11.39
N SER A 100 -0.99 -8.73 12.07
CA SER A 100 -2.05 -9.68 11.67
C SER A 100 -2.93 -9.14 10.55
N ASP A 101 -3.67 -10.02 9.91
CA ASP A 101 -4.70 -9.65 8.95
C ASP A 101 -5.99 -9.28 9.66
N VAL A 102 -6.60 -8.16 9.27
CA VAL A 102 -7.85 -7.64 9.83
C VAL A 102 -8.90 -7.48 8.74
N LYS A 103 -10.18 -7.60 9.11
CA LYS A 103 -11.31 -7.39 8.21
C LYS A 103 -11.86 -5.97 8.32
N ALA A 104 -12.46 -5.46 7.26
CA ALA A 104 -13.24 -4.22 7.33
C ALA A 104 -14.34 -4.34 8.39
N GLY A 105 -14.51 -3.30 9.23
CA GLY A 105 -15.44 -3.31 10.36
C GLY A 105 -14.94 -4.02 11.63
N GLN A 106 -13.80 -4.71 11.60
CA GLN A 106 -13.24 -5.35 12.79
C GLN A 106 -12.81 -4.31 13.81
N LEU A 107 -13.17 -4.53 15.09
CA LEU A 107 -12.76 -3.68 16.21
C LEU A 107 -11.24 -3.77 16.40
N LEU A 108 -10.60 -2.62 16.44
CA LEU A 108 -9.15 -2.49 16.60
C LEU A 108 -8.77 -1.89 17.95
N PHE A 109 -9.44 -0.82 18.34
CA PHE A 109 -9.17 -0.14 19.60
C PHE A 109 -10.47 0.24 20.28
N ARG A 110 -10.41 0.33 21.60
CA ARG A 110 -11.50 0.81 22.45
C ARG A 110 -11.06 2.02 23.23
N ILE A 111 -11.72 3.15 22.99
CA ILE A 111 -11.58 4.39 23.75
C ILE A 111 -12.59 4.35 24.89
N ASP A 112 -12.29 5.00 26.01
CA ASP A 112 -13.21 5.09 27.15
C ASP A 112 -14.60 5.64 26.74
N PRO A 113 -15.66 4.82 26.77
CA PRO A 113 -16.99 5.25 26.37
C PRO A 113 -17.72 6.00 27.47
N ALA A 114 -17.26 6.02 28.72
CA ALA A 114 -18.04 6.52 29.85
C ALA A 114 -18.53 7.96 29.69
N PRO A 115 -17.73 8.95 29.26
CA PRO A 115 -18.22 10.30 29.01
C PRO A 115 -19.26 10.38 27.89
N LEU A 116 -19.08 9.56 26.83
CA LEU A 116 -19.96 9.52 25.66
C LEU A 116 -21.32 8.85 25.98
N VAL A 117 -21.28 7.82 26.84
CA VAL A 117 -22.49 7.17 27.38
C VAL A 117 -23.26 8.16 28.22
N ALA A 118 -22.61 8.91 29.11
CA ALA A 118 -23.26 9.94 29.93
C ALA A 118 -23.90 11.04 29.06
N ALA A 119 -23.19 11.49 27.99
CA ALA A 119 -23.74 12.44 27.03
C ALA A 119 -24.97 11.89 26.30
N THR A 120 -24.96 10.61 25.93
CA THR A 120 -26.11 9.95 25.30
C THR A 120 -27.32 9.85 26.26
N GLN A 121 -27.07 9.52 27.53
CA GLN A 121 -28.12 9.48 28.55
C GLN A 121 -28.74 10.88 28.80
N ASN A 122 -27.90 11.93 28.83
CA ASN A 122 -28.39 13.30 28.95
C ASN A 122 -29.27 13.71 27.76
N ALA A 123 -28.87 13.38 26.54
CA ALA A 123 -29.66 13.65 25.35
C ALA A 123 -30.98 12.84 25.33
N GLN A 124 -30.94 11.60 25.82
CA GLN A 124 -32.13 10.76 25.98
C GLN A 124 -33.15 11.38 26.98
N ALA A 125 -32.67 11.88 28.11
CA ALA A 125 -33.50 12.56 29.10
C ALA A 125 -34.10 13.87 28.55
N ALA A 126 -33.31 14.63 27.77
CA ALA A 126 -33.78 15.84 27.09
C ALA A 126 -34.89 15.52 26.08
N LEU A 127 -34.74 14.44 25.29
CA LEU A 127 -35.80 13.99 24.37
C LEU A 127 -37.06 13.62 25.12
N ALA A 128 -36.98 12.82 26.20
CA ALA A 128 -38.13 12.42 26.99
C ALA A 128 -38.88 13.64 27.56
N ARG A 129 -38.14 14.68 28.00
CA ARG A 129 -38.78 15.95 28.45
C ARG A 129 -39.48 16.66 27.30
N SER A 130 -38.88 16.75 26.13
CA SER A 130 -39.52 17.39 24.95
C SER A 130 -40.77 16.62 24.51
N GLU A 131 -40.74 15.29 24.53
CA GLU A 131 -41.90 14.45 24.22
C GLU A 131 -43.05 14.66 25.21
N ALA A 132 -42.73 14.77 26.50
CA ALA A 132 -43.74 15.08 27.52
C ALA A 132 -44.40 16.48 27.29
N ASN A 133 -43.57 17.49 26.97
CA ASN A 133 -44.07 18.84 26.65
C ASN A 133 -44.96 18.84 25.39
N ALA A 134 -44.55 18.11 24.34
CA ALA A 134 -45.31 17.98 23.11
C ALA A 134 -46.63 17.26 23.36
N ALA A 135 -46.65 16.21 24.18
CA ALA A 135 -47.88 15.52 24.58
C ALA A 135 -48.83 16.44 25.34
N GLN A 136 -48.31 17.28 26.25
CA GLN A 136 -49.11 18.28 26.99
C GLN A 136 -49.70 19.33 26.04
N ALA A 137 -48.87 19.91 25.15
CA ALA A 137 -49.33 20.93 24.20
C ALA A 137 -50.34 20.36 23.21
N LYS A 138 -50.14 19.14 22.75
CA LYS A 138 -51.09 18.43 21.89
C LYS A 138 -52.45 18.20 22.62
N ALA A 139 -52.42 17.70 23.84
CA ALA A 139 -53.63 17.48 24.63
C ALA A 139 -54.41 18.78 24.86
N LEU A 140 -53.74 19.93 25.01
CA LEU A 140 -54.36 21.24 25.13
C LEU A 140 -55.01 21.66 23.80
N ALA A 141 -54.33 21.53 22.68
CA ALA A 141 -54.84 21.84 21.36
C ALA A 141 -56.06 20.97 21.00
N ASP A 142 -55.96 19.65 21.28
CA ASP A 142 -57.08 18.70 21.07
C ASP A 142 -58.28 19.02 21.94
N ARG A 143 -58.09 19.48 23.17
CA ARG A 143 -59.20 19.95 24.07
C ARG A 143 -59.82 21.21 23.55
N TYR A 144 -59.09 22.18 23.04
CA TYR A 144 -59.57 23.45 22.55
C TYR A 144 -60.34 23.32 21.22
N LYS A 145 -60.05 22.31 20.42
CA LYS A 145 -60.69 22.08 19.13
C LYS A 145 -62.21 22.03 19.22
N PRO A 146 -62.87 21.17 20.03
CA PRO A 146 -64.36 21.17 20.18
C PRO A 146 -64.88 22.40 20.87
N LEU A 147 -64.12 23.04 21.78
CA LEU A 147 -64.58 24.22 22.51
C LEU A 147 -64.67 25.46 21.60
N VAL A 148 -63.75 25.59 20.61
CA VAL A 148 -63.84 26.68 19.64
C VAL A 148 -65.03 26.49 18.68
N GLU A 149 -65.37 25.24 18.33
CA GLU A 149 -66.55 24.91 17.52
C GLU A 149 -67.83 25.25 18.25
N ALA A 150 -67.87 25.06 19.58
CA ALA A 150 -68.96 25.44 20.45
C ALA A 150 -68.95 26.94 20.85
N ASN A 151 -68.05 27.76 20.34
CA ASN A 151 -67.80 29.17 20.72
C ASN A 151 -67.51 29.35 22.23
N ALA A 152 -67.07 28.34 22.95
CA ALA A 152 -66.72 28.37 24.36
C ALA A 152 -65.31 28.94 24.66
N VAL A 153 -64.41 29.01 23.67
CA VAL A 153 -63.13 29.65 23.74
C VAL A 153 -62.90 30.54 22.51
N SER A 154 -62.00 31.51 22.61
CA SER A 154 -61.67 32.35 21.45
C SER A 154 -60.93 31.63 20.36
N LYS A 155 -61.16 32.00 19.09
CA LYS A 155 -60.37 31.46 17.95
C LYS A 155 -58.90 31.70 18.14
N GLN A 156 -58.50 32.82 18.76
CA GLN A 156 -57.10 33.19 19.02
C GLN A 156 -56.41 32.20 20.01
N GLU A 157 -57.17 31.81 21.08
CA GLU A 157 -56.63 30.83 22.04
C GLU A 157 -56.40 29.46 21.42
N TYR A 158 -57.29 29.02 20.54
CA TYR A 158 -57.08 27.77 19.78
C TYR A 158 -55.88 27.87 18.84
N VAL A 159 -55.74 28.98 18.07
CA VAL A 159 -54.60 29.21 17.20
C VAL A 159 -53.29 29.20 18.00
N ASN A 160 -53.26 29.84 19.18
CA ASN A 160 -52.09 29.83 20.05
C ASN A 160 -51.77 28.43 20.58
N ALA A 161 -52.77 27.63 20.93
CA ALA A 161 -52.55 26.24 21.37
C ALA A 161 -52.01 25.36 20.26
N VAL A 162 -52.51 25.50 19.03
CA VAL A 162 -52.00 24.79 17.85
C VAL A 162 -50.56 25.23 17.51
N ALA A 163 -50.27 26.53 17.62
CA ALA A 163 -48.90 27.03 17.41
C ALA A 163 -47.94 26.46 18.47
N SER A 164 -48.35 26.45 19.75
CA SER A 164 -47.57 25.85 20.84
C SER A 164 -47.32 24.35 20.64
N GLN A 165 -48.35 23.60 20.18
CA GLN A 165 -48.17 22.19 19.80
C GLN A 165 -47.12 22.04 18.73
N LYS A 166 -47.19 22.80 17.65
CA LYS A 166 -46.18 22.71 16.54
C LYS A 166 -44.78 23.07 16.99
N THR A 167 -44.65 24.07 17.86
CA THR A 167 -43.35 24.42 18.46
C THR A 167 -42.81 23.26 19.29
N ALA A 168 -43.62 22.66 20.15
CA ALA A 168 -43.19 21.51 20.97
C ALA A 168 -42.86 20.26 20.12
N GLU A 169 -43.60 20.04 19.03
CA GLU A 169 -43.26 18.98 18.06
C GLU A 169 -41.91 19.24 17.37
N ALA A 170 -41.60 20.48 17.05
CA ALA A 170 -40.28 20.87 16.51
C ALA A 170 -39.15 20.66 17.54
N ASP A 171 -39.43 20.96 18.84
CA ASP A 171 -38.46 20.69 19.93
C ASP A 171 -38.18 19.20 20.11
N VAL A 172 -39.18 18.32 19.94
CA VAL A 172 -38.98 16.86 19.89
C VAL A 172 -38.08 16.47 18.75
N ALA A 173 -38.28 17.02 17.55
CA ALA A 173 -37.46 16.73 16.40
C ALA A 173 -36.00 17.17 16.63
N ALA A 174 -35.78 18.35 17.21
CA ALA A 174 -34.46 18.88 17.58
C ALA A 174 -33.76 17.98 18.63
N SER A 175 -34.47 17.61 19.70
CA SER A 175 -33.96 16.74 20.77
C SER A 175 -33.64 15.33 20.25
N ARG A 176 -34.41 14.80 19.30
CA ARG A 176 -34.17 13.52 18.64
C ARG A 176 -32.87 13.56 17.78
N ALA A 177 -32.66 14.66 17.06
CA ALA A 177 -31.45 14.89 16.31
C ALA A 177 -30.22 14.99 17.23
N ALA A 178 -30.33 15.68 18.37
CA ALA A 178 -29.28 15.77 19.38
C ALA A 178 -28.94 14.39 19.96
N LEU A 179 -29.92 13.56 20.28
CA LEU A 179 -29.74 12.19 20.73
C LEU A 179 -29.03 11.34 19.66
N GLN A 180 -29.39 11.49 18.39
CA GLN A 180 -28.75 10.77 17.31
C GLN A 180 -27.25 11.15 17.18
N THR A 181 -26.92 12.43 17.30
CA THR A 181 -25.54 12.92 17.31
C THR A 181 -24.75 12.34 18.48
N ALA A 182 -25.35 12.30 19.69
CA ALA A 182 -24.70 11.70 20.86
C ALA A 182 -24.42 10.19 20.66
N LYS A 183 -25.36 9.44 20.08
CA LYS A 183 -25.19 8.01 19.74
C LYS A 183 -24.10 7.79 18.71
N ILE A 184 -23.99 8.63 17.69
CA ILE A 184 -22.91 8.56 16.68
C ILE A 184 -21.56 8.77 17.35
N ASN A 185 -21.44 9.78 18.19
CA ASN A 185 -20.21 10.06 18.93
C ASN A 185 -19.84 8.92 19.89
N GLN A 186 -20.83 8.31 20.55
CA GLN A 186 -20.62 7.12 21.37
C GLN A 186 -20.06 5.94 20.54
N GLY A 187 -20.59 5.75 19.32
CA GLY A 187 -20.08 4.72 18.40
C GLY A 187 -18.63 4.93 17.97
N TYR A 188 -18.10 6.14 18.03
CA TYR A 188 -16.70 6.44 17.72
C TYR A 188 -15.72 6.01 18.83
N ALA A 189 -16.20 5.61 20.01
CA ALA A 189 -15.38 4.99 21.04
C ALA A 189 -14.85 3.62 20.61
N ASP A 190 -15.59 2.89 19.76
CA ASP A 190 -15.15 1.64 19.16
C ASP A 190 -14.51 1.95 17.78
N VAL A 191 -13.18 1.94 17.76
CA VAL A 191 -12.43 2.23 16.53
C VAL A 191 -12.29 0.97 15.71
N THR A 192 -12.87 0.95 14.52
CA THR A 192 -12.89 -0.19 13.61
C THR A 192 -12.01 0.02 12.37
N SER A 193 -11.61 -1.08 11.73
CA SER A 193 -10.85 -1.02 10.48
C SER A 193 -11.73 -0.56 9.31
N PRO A 194 -11.31 0.46 8.53
CA PRO A 194 -12.06 0.91 7.36
C PRO A 194 -11.91 -0.01 6.14
N ILE A 195 -10.83 -0.81 6.08
CA ILE A 195 -10.55 -1.74 4.99
C ILE A 195 -10.08 -3.09 5.53
N SER A 196 -10.17 -4.14 4.73
CA SER A 196 -9.51 -5.41 5.01
C SER A 196 -8.07 -5.36 4.54
N GLY A 197 -7.15 -5.93 5.31
CA GLY A 197 -5.72 -5.94 4.98
C GLY A 197 -4.87 -6.29 6.19
N ARG A 198 -3.58 -6.07 6.08
CA ARG A 198 -2.62 -6.27 7.17
C ARG A 198 -2.47 -4.99 7.97
N ILE A 199 -2.66 -5.10 9.29
CA ILE A 199 -2.46 -3.99 10.21
C ILE A 199 -0.99 -3.91 10.62
N GLY A 200 -0.45 -2.70 10.67
CA GLY A 200 0.89 -2.44 11.17
C GLY A 200 0.97 -2.49 12.71
N ARG A 201 2.00 -1.84 13.25
CA ARG A 201 2.13 -1.63 14.69
C ARG A 201 1.12 -0.58 15.18
N ALA A 202 0.76 -0.64 16.45
CA ALA A 202 0.07 0.45 17.12
C ALA A 202 1.03 1.65 17.28
N LEU A 203 0.55 2.85 16.96
CA LEU A 203 1.32 4.10 17.08
C LEU A 203 1.13 4.76 18.45
N VAL A 204 0.13 4.30 19.20
CA VAL A 204 -0.18 4.75 20.56
C VAL A 204 -0.31 3.54 21.49
N THR A 205 -0.03 3.76 22.77
CA THR A 205 -0.14 2.73 23.80
C THR A 205 -1.45 2.87 24.58
N GLU A 206 -1.88 1.79 25.20
CA GLU A 206 -3.00 1.79 26.14
C GLU A 206 -2.73 2.79 27.29
N GLY A 207 -3.75 3.51 27.72
CA GLY A 207 -3.65 4.61 28.67
C GLY A 207 -3.36 5.98 28.04
N ALA A 208 -3.04 6.06 26.74
CA ALA A 208 -2.81 7.33 26.07
C ALA A 208 -4.13 8.10 25.86
N LEU A 209 -4.05 9.42 25.97
CA LEU A 209 -5.13 10.32 25.61
C LEU A 209 -5.10 10.54 24.09
N VAL A 210 -6.21 10.26 23.41
CA VAL A 210 -6.34 10.35 21.95
C VAL A 210 -7.51 11.26 21.56
N GLY A 211 -7.51 11.73 20.30
CA GLY A 211 -8.63 12.48 19.73
C GLY A 211 -8.79 13.91 20.24
N GLN A 212 -7.79 14.49 20.91
CA GLN A 212 -7.77 15.90 21.30
C GLN A 212 -6.97 16.72 20.27
N GLY A 213 -7.55 17.79 19.76
CA GLY A 213 -6.96 18.63 18.72
C GLY A 213 -6.99 17.91 17.37
N ASP A 214 -5.82 17.55 16.84
CA ASP A 214 -5.71 16.78 15.61
C ASP A 214 -6.10 15.31 15.82
N ALA A 215 -6.71 14.71 14.78
CA ALA A 215 -7.10 13.30 14.82
C ALA A 215 -5.86 12.40 14.98
N THR A 216 -5.65 11.89 16.19
CA THR A 216 -4.49 11.05 16.54
C THR A 216 -4.48 9.79 15.68
N GLU A 217 -3.37 9.52 15.00
CA GLU A 217 -3.18 8.29 14.24
C GLU A 217 -2.90 7.12 15.19
N LEU A 218 -3.69 6.05 15.08
CA LEU A 218 -3.63 4.89 15.97
C LEU A 218 -2.88 3.72 15.34
N ALA A 219 -3.12 3.46 14.05
CA ALA A 219 -2.50 2.40 13.28
C ALA A 219 -2.68 2.63 11.78
N VAL A 220 -1.91 1.90 10.97
CA VAL A 220 -2.06 1.86 9.51
C VAL A 220 -2.47 0.46 9.08
N VAL A 221 -3.51 0.36 8.24
CA VAL A 221 -3.94 -0.89 7.61
C VAL A 221 -3.62 -0.82 6.12
N GLN A 222 -2.94 -1.85 5.61
CA GLN A 222 -2.49 -1.94 4.23
C GLN A 222 -3.12 -3.15 3.55
N GLN A 223 -3.74 -2.94 2.42
CA GLN A 223 -4.23 -4.04 1.58
C GLN A 223 -3.08 -4.55 0.73
N ILE A 224 -2.58 -5.74 1.06
CA ILE A 224 -1.44 -6.38 0.41
C ILE A 224 -1.82 -7.40 -0.67
N ASN A 225 -3.11 -7.60 -0.90
CA ASN A 225 -3.63 -8.44 -1.97
C ASN A 225 -4.85 -7.74 -2.62
N PRO A 226 -4.72 -7.29 -3.89
CA PRO A 226 -3.52 -7.26 -4.73
C PRO A 226 -2.47 -6.25 -4.25
N LEU A 227 -1.24 -6.35 -4.80
CA LEU A 227 -0.16 -5.39 -4.62
C LEU A 227 0.15 -4.69 -5.94
N TYR A 228 0.61 -3.44 -5.86
CA TYR A 228 1.25 -2.78 -6.98
C TYR A 228 2.75 -3.08 -6.99
N VAL A 229 3.28 -3.26 -8.19
CA VAL A 229 4.72 -3.39 -8.42
C VAL A 229 5.17 -2.19 -9.22
N ASN A 230 5.87 -1.27 -8.59
CA ASN A 230 6.44 -0.10 -9.25
C ASN A 230 7.88 -0.39 -9.63
N PHE A 231 8.20 -0.37 -10.91
CA PHE A 231 9.56 -0.55 -11.42
C PHE A 231 9.92 0.59 -12.36
N THR A 232 11.20 0.92 -12.39
CA THR A 232 11.73 1.99 -13.24
C THR A 232 12.65 1.38 -14.29
N GLN A 233 12.53 1.88 -15.53
CA GLN A 233 13.38 1.50 -16.64
C GLN A 233 13.87 2.76 -17.33
N SER A 234 15.09 2.70 -17.90
CA SER A 234 15.63 3.80 -18.69
C SER A 234 14.77 4.05 -19.92
N ALA A 235 14.44 5.31 -20.19
CA ALA A 235 13.70 5.69 -21.39
C ALA A 235 14.39 5.28 -22.68
N SER A 236 15.74 5.29 -22.70
CA SER A 236 16.53 4.84 -23.84
C SER A 236 16.34 3.34 -24.14
N ASP A 237 16.23 2.51 -23.09
CA ASP A 237 16.07 1.07 -23.26
C ASP A 237 14.65 0.72 -23.69
N VAL A 238 13.65 1.44 -23.18
CA VAL A 238 12.27 1.32 -23.66
C VAL A 238 12.16 1.68 -25.13
N LEU A 239 12.82 2.78 -25.56
CA LEU A 239 12.81 3.19 -26.96
C LEU A 239 13.54 2.19 -27.87
N LYS A 240 14.68 1.62 -27.44
CA LYS A 240 15.39 0.55 -28.16
C LYS A 240 14.48 -0.67 -28.31
N LEU A 241 13.85 -1.11 -27.23
CA LEU A 241 12.93 -2.25 -27.25
C LEU A 241 11.75 -2.02 -28.20
N ARG A 242 11.10 -0.83 -28.15
CA ARG A 242 10.03 -0.47 -29.05
C ARG A 242 10.44 -0.50 -30.52
N ARG A 243 11.64 0.03 -30.84
CA ARG A 243 12.19 0.00 -32.21
C ARG A 243 12.48 -1.43 -32.66
N ALA A 244 13.03 -2.27 -31.79
CA ALA A 244 13.30 -3.67 -32.11
C ALA A 244 12.01 -4.49 -32.33
N VAL A 245 10.96 -4.24 -31.55
CA VAL A 245 9.62 -4.82 -31.76
C VAL A 245 9.02 -4.33 -33.09
N ALA A 246 9.11 -3.02 -33.38
CA ALA A 246 8.61 -2.46 -34.64
C ALA A 246 9.38 -2.98 -35.88
N ALA A 247 10.67 -3.28 -35.72
CA ALA A 247 11.52 -3.89 -36.75
C ALA A 247 11.30 -5.42 -36.89
N GLY A 248 10.41 -6.04 -36.12
CA GLY A 248 10.12 -7.48 -36.16
C GLY A 248 11.21 -8.38 -35.55
N GLN A 249 12.20 -7.80 -34.84
CA GLN A 249 13.27 -8.55 -34.17
C GLN A 249 12.76 -9.32 -32.95
N TYR A 250 11.69 -8.83 -32.32
CA TYR A 250 11.04 -9.48 -31.20
C TYR A 250 9.55 -9.68 -31.49
N LYS A 251 9.06 -10.87 -31.18
CA LYS A 251 7.63 -11.17 -31.19
C LYS A 251 7.09 -10.98 -29.76
N ARG A 252 5.89 -10.40 -29.64
CA ARG A 252 5.20 -10.39 -28.34
C ARG A 252 4.83 -11.83 -27.98
N ALA A 253 5.24 -12.25 -26.78
CA ALA A 253 4.84 -13.54 -26.23
C ALA A 253 3.39 -13.47 -25.79
N GLY A 254 2.47 -13.97 -26.62
CA GLY A 254 1.05 -14.20 -26.31
C GLY A 254 0.23 -12.95 -25.95
N GLY A 255 -0.80 -12.59 -26.71
CA GLY A 255 -1.84 -11.59 -26.39
C GLY A 255 -1.38 -10.13 -26.14
N GLU A 256 -2.28 -9.18 -26.21
CA GLU A 256 -1.98 -7.75 -26.03
C GLU A 256 -1.40 -7.37 -24.64
N ASP A 257 -1.57 -8.22 -23.61
CA ASP A 257 -1.20 -7.95 -22.21
C ASP A 257 -0.19 -8.92 -21.59
N ALA A 258 0.48 -9.77 -22.37
CA ALA A 258 1.30 -10.83 -21.82
C ALA A 258 2.74 -10.41 -21.50
N ALA A 259 2.92 -9.65 -20.43
CA ALA A 259 4.20 -9.58 -19.71
C ALA A 259 4.08 -10.44 -18.44
N SER A 260 4.81 -11.56 -18.36
CA SER A 260 4.95 -12.29 -17.11
C SER A 260 6.03 -11.65 -16.24
N ILE A 261 5.68 -11.23 -15.03
CA ILE A 261 6.61 -10.67 -14.07
C ILE A 261 6.92 -11.75 -13.03
N ARG A 262 8.20 -12.12 -12.91
CA ARG A 262 8.69 -12.93 -11.79
C ARG A 262 9.30 -12.00 -10.74
N LEU A 263 8.79 -12.04 -9.52
CA LEU A 263 9.42 -11.36 -8.39
C LEU A 263 10.56 -12.21 -7.86
N ALA A 264 11.80 -11.72 -8.01
CA ALA A 264 12.94 -12.23 -7.28
C ALA A 264 13.10 -11.41 -6.01
N VAL A 265 12.83 -12.02 -4.83
CA VAL A 265 13.06 -11.39 -3.54
C VAL A 265 14.46 -11.76 -3.08
N SER A 266 15.31 -10.78 -2.80
CA SER A 266 16.71 -10.98 -2.42
C SER A 266 16.97 -11.62 -1.05
N TYR A 267 15.92 -12.10 -0.36
CA TYR A 267 16.02 -12.79 0.93
C TYR A 267 15.93 -14.30 0.71
N THR A 268 17.03 -15.00 0.92
CA THR A 268 17.21 -16.43 0.64
C THR A 268 16.44 -17.39 1.58
N HIS A 269 15.60 -16.91 2.50
CA HIS A 269 14.92 -17.74 3.51
C HIS A 269 13.43 -17.46 3.71
N LEU A 270 12.78 -16.74 2.81
CA LEU A 270 11.33 -16.63 2.77
C LEU A 270 10.80 -17.26 1.47
N THR A 271 10.77 -18.57 1.43
CA THR A 271 9.92 -19.28 0.47
C THR A 271 8.48 -19.06 0.89
N LEU A 272 7.81 -18.06 0.33
CA LEU A 272 6.37 -18.00 0.33
C LEU A 272 5.86 -19.16 -0.55
N PRO A 273 5.00 -20.06 -0.05
CA PRO A 273 4.38 -21.07 -0.89
C PRO A 273 3.48 -20.32 -1.88
N THR A 274 3.89 -20.26 -3.12
CA THR A 274 3.05 -19.90 -4.25
C THR A 274 2.00 -20.99 -4.40
N LYS A 275 0.84 -20.81 -3.84
CA LYS A 275 -0.32 -21.60 -4.20
C LYS A 275 -0.83 -21.05 -5.53
N ALA A 276 -0.71 -21.89 -6.56
CA ALA A 276 -1.32 -21.70 -7.87
C ALA A 276 -2.85 -21.57 -7.76
#